data_9e369da914601845adafed22c4edf019
#
_entry.id   9e369da914601845adafed22c4edf019
#
_cell.length_a   1.000
_cell.length_b   1.000
_cell.length_c   1.000
_cell.angle_alpha   90.00
_cell.angle_beta   90.00
_cell.angle_gamma   90.00
#
_symmetry.space_group_name_H-M   'P 1'
#
loop_
_entity.id
_entity.type
_entity.pdbx_description
1 polymer ?
#
loop_
_entity_poly.entity_id
_entity_poly.type
_entity_poly.pdbx_seq_one_letter_code
_entity_poly.pdbx_strand_id
1 'polypeptide(L)'
;MAEKIEKTNRSVLVFSGDGGASEGDFHEALNVASVWQLPVIFVIENNQWGLSTPSKEQFNCKQFIDKGIGYGMKTEQVDGNNILEVYDCIKKVKLSQSKKPEPFLVEALTFRMRGHEEASGTKYYPKGLQDKWKTKDPILKLETEILKNNIPVSYTHLRAHET
;
A
#
# COMPACT_ATOMS: atom_id res chain seq x y z
N MET A 1 -8.46 -1.85 18.92
CA MET A 1 -9.45 -1.95 20.03
C MET A 1 -9.27 -0.81 21.04
N ALA A 2 -8.09 -0.57 21.60
CA ALA A 2 -7.86 0.51 22.55
C ALA A 2 -8.39 1.87 22.08
N GLU A 3 -8.03 2.31 20.88
CA GLU A 3 -8.48 3.57 20.27
C GLU A 3 -10.00 3.73 20.24
N LYS A 4 -10.73 2.63 20.04
CA LYS A 4 -12.20 2.63 20.05
C LYS A 4 -12.76 2.73 21.47
N ILE A 5 -12.16 2.03 22.43
CA ILE A 5 -12.58 2.05 23.84
C ILE A 5 -12.33 3.42 24.45
N GLU A 6 -11.15 3.99 24.20
CA GLU A 6 -10.76 5.32 24.68
C GLU A 6 -11.42 6.47 23.93
N LYS A 7 -12.20 6.16 22.87
CA LYS A 7 -12.87 7.14 21.99
C LYS A 7 -11.92 8.19 21.43
N THR A 8 -10.70 7.78 21.10
CA THR A 8 -9.74 8.67 20.45
C THR A 8 -10.10 8.84 18.97
N ASN A 9 -9.61 9.93 18.36
CA ASN A 9 -9.70 10.13 16.90
C ASN A 9 -8.49 9.52 16.15
N ARG A 10 -7.75 8.62 16.80
CA ARG A 10 -6.58 7.96 16.21
C ARG A 10 -7.01 6.75 15.39
N SER A 11 -6.23 6.42 14.39
CA SER A 11 -6.37 5.22 13.59
C SER A 11 -5.10 4.38 13.69
N VAL A 12 -5.23 3.09 13.47
CA VAL A 12 -4.09 2.16 13.39
C VAL A 12 -3.84 1.86 11.92
N LEU A 13 -2.62 2.05 11.46
CA LEU A 13 -2.18 1.71 10.12
C LEU A 13 -1.38 0.40 10.17
N VAL A 14 -1.77 -0.56 9.34
CA VAL A 14 -1.14 -1.88 9.26
C VAL A 14 -0.70 -2.13 7.82
N PHE A 15 0.55 -2.47 7.61
CA PHE A 15 1.10 -2.79 6.29
C PHE A 15 1.27 -4.30 6.12
N SER A 16 0.95 -4.79 4.94
CA SER A 16 1.20 -6.17 4.51
C SER A 16 1.60 -6.18 3.04
N GLY A 17 2.49 -7.10 2.66
CA GLY A 17 2.71 -7.41 1.25
C GLY A 17 1.61 -8.30 0.69
N ASP A 18 1.59 -8.45 -0.64
CA ASP A 18 0.64 -9.34 -1.34
C ASP A 18 0.78 -10.81 -0.91
N GLY A 19 2.00 -11.29 -0.65
CA GLY A 19 2.22 -12.63 -0.09
C GLY A 19 1.59 -12.79 1.30
N GLY A 20 1.85 -11.86 2.23
CA GLY A 20 1.26 -11.86 3.57
C GLY A 20 -0.27 -11.75 3.57
N ALA A 21 -0.84 -11.08 2.57
CA ALA A 21 -2.30 -10.99 2.41
C ALA A 21 -2.97 -12.30 1.96
N SER A 22 -2.21 -13.36 1.74
CA SER A 22 -2.70 -14.72 1.45
C SER A 22 -2.68 -15.63 2.68
N GLU A 23 -2.08 -15.20 3.78
CA GLU A 23 -2.00 -15.94 5.05
C GLU A 23 -3.33 -15.91 5.82
N GLY A 24 -3.57 -16.94 6.65
CA GLY A 24 -4.83 -17.09 7.38
C GLY A 24 -5.08 -15.99 8.40
N ASP A 25 -4.05 -15.55 9.12
CA ASP A 25 -4.13 -14.50 10.14
C ASP A 25 -4.53 -13.14 9.56
N PHE A 26 -4.14 -12.85 8.29
CA PHE A 26 -4.62 -11.66 7.58
C PHE A 26 -6.15 -11.68 7.45
N HIS A 27 -6.73 -12.82 7.04
CA HIS A 27 -8.17 -12.99 6.90
C HIS A 27 -8.90 -12.89 8.24
N GLU A 28 -8.34 -13.46 9.29
CA GLU A 28 -8.86 -13.36 10.66
C GLU A 28 -8.87 -11.90 11.13
N ALA A 29 -7.77 -11.17 10.88
CA ALA A 29 -7.66 -9.76 11.25
C ALA A 29 -8.70 -8.89 10.54
N LEU A 30 -8.93 -9.09 9.24
CA LEU A 30 -9.97 -8.38 8.47
C LEU A 30 -11.35 -8.66 9.07
N ASN A 31 -11.66 -9.93 9.36
CA ASN A 31 -12.95 -10.31 9.94
C ASN A 31 -13.18 -9.65 11.31
N VAL A 32 -12.21 -9.74 12.20
CA VAL A 32 -12.30 -9.12 13.55
C VAL A 32 -12.45 -7.61 13.46
N ALA A 33 -11.64 -6.96 12.61
CA ALA A 33 -11.73 -5.51 12.42
C ALA A 33 -13.09 -5.08 11.90
N SER A 34 -13.67 -5.84 10.97
CA SER A 34 -14.98 -5.58 10.40
C SER A 34 -16.09 -5.78 11.44
N VAL A 35 -16.14 -6.94 12.11
CA VAL A 35 -17.17 -7.25 13.12
C VAL A 35 -17.15 -6.21 14.25
N TRP A 36 -15.98 -5.82 14.70
CA TRP A 36 -15.85 -4.88 15.82
C TRP A 36 -15.81 -3.41 15.38
N GLN A 37 -15.91 -3.13 14.09
CA GLN A 37 -15.86 -1.77 13.53
C GLN A 37 -14.66 -0.98 14.09
N LEU A 38 -13.46 -1.52 13.89
CA LEU A 38 -12.23 -0.94 14.42
C LEU A 38 -11.70 0.15 13.48
N PRO A 39 -11.10 1.24 13.99
CA PRO A 39 -10.47 2.26 13.17
C PRO A 39 -9.08 1.80 12.68
N VAL A 40 -9.06 0.72 11.89
CA VAL A 40 -7.84 0.16 11.30
C VAL A 40 -7.84 0.43 9.80
N ILE A 41 -6.69 0.78 9.27
CA ILE A 41 -6.42 0.90 7.84
C ILE A 41 -5.41 -0.18 7.49
N PHE A 42 -5.85 -1.20 6.80
CA PHE A 42 -4.96 -2.22 6.23
C PHE A 42 -4.46 -1.72 4.88
N VAL A 43 -3.15 -1.64 4.70
CA VAL A 43 -2.51 -1.27 3.44
C VAL A 43 -1.79 -2.49 2.89
N ILE A 44 -2.21 -2.94 1.72
CA ILE A 44 -1.50 -3.99 0.97
C ILE A 44 -0.57 -3.33 -0.02
N GLU A 45 0.73 -3.48 0.19
CA GLU A 45 1.76 -3.10 -0.78
C GLU A 45 1.84 -4.19 -1.86
N ASN A 46 0.92 -4.10 -2.84
CA ASN A 46 0.83 -5.09 -3.92
C ASN A 46 1.91 -4.85 -4.97
N ASN A 47 3.06 -5.45 -4.76
CA ASN A 47 4.13 -5.48 -5.75
C ASN A 47 3.99 -6.63 -6.76
N GLN A 48 2.90 -7.40 -6.71
CA GLN A 48 2.51 -8.52 -7.56
C GLN A 48 3.36 -9.79 -7.41
N TRP A 49 4.21 -9.85 -6.38
CA TRP A 49 5.13 -10.98 -6.18
C TRP A 49 5.35 -11.30 -4.71
N GLY A 50 4.75 -12.39 -4.23
CA GLY A 50 5.11 -13.01 -2.95
C GLY A 50 6.38 -13.84 -3.11
N LEU A 51 7.55 -13.34 -2.66
CA LEU A 51 8.85 -13.88 -3.02
C LEU A 51 9.04 -13.94 -4.54
N SER A 52 8.99 -15.13 -5.12
CA SER A 52 9.05 -15.39 -6.57
C SER A 52 7.71 -15.85 -7.16
N THR A 53 6.66 -15.96 -6.34
CA THR A 53 5.33 -16.40 -6.76
C THR A 53 4.50 -15.21 -7.20
N PRO A 54 4.03 -15.14 -8.45
CA PRO A 54 3.18 -14.04 -8.90
C PRO A 54 1.82 -14.05 -8.19
N SER A 55 1.28 -12.87 -7.92
CA SER A 55 0.00 -12.72 -7.20
C SER A 55 -1.16 -13.51 -7.80
N LYS A 56 -1.20 -13.65 -9.14
CA LYS A 56 -2.19 -14.46 -9.86
C LYS A 56 -2.18 -15.96 -9.52
N GLU A 57 -1.10 -16.45 -8.91
CA GLU A 57 -0.97 -17.83 -8.44
C GLU A 57 -1.27 -17.95 -6.94
N GLN A 58 -1.49 -16.84 -6.25
CA GLN A 58 -1.77 -16.80 -4.82
C GLN A 58 -3.27 -16.61 -4.53
N PHE A 59 -4.00 -15.93 -5.40
CA PHE A 59 -5.43 -15.67 -5.22
C PHE A 59 -6.15 -15.51 -6.57
N ASN A 60 -7.45 -15.79 -6.58
CA ASN A 60 -8.29 -15.78 -7.79
C ASN A 60 -9.18 -14.53 -7.92
N CYS A 61 -9.22 -13.64 -6.93
CA CYS A 61 -9.92 -12.36 -7.06
C CYS A 61 -9.13 -11.43 -8.01
N LYS A 62 -9.80 -10.46 -8.61
CA LYS A 62 -9.17 -9.55 -9.57
C LYS A 62 -8.22 -8.56 -8.90
N GLN A 63 -8.57 -8.15 -7.69
CA GLN A 63 -7.85 -7.14 -6.91
C GLN A 63 -7.86 -7.57 -5.45
N PHE A 64 -6.87 -7.14 -4.65
CA PHE A 64 -6.88 -7.45 -3.22
C PHE A 64 -8.01 -6.77 -2.46
N ILE A 65 -8.48 -5.62 -2.95
CA ILE A 65 -9.63 -4.93 -2.36
C ILE A 65 -10.90 -5.78 -2.37
N ASP A 66 -11.04 -6.76 -3.28
CA ASP A 66 -12.17 -7.69 -3.31
C ASP A 66 -12.28 -8.50 -2.01
N LYS A 67 -11.13 -8.78 -1.34
CA LYS A 67 -11.11 -9.41 -0.02
C LYS A 67 -11.80 -8.54 1.03
N GLY A 68 -11.51 -7.23 1.04
CA GLY A 68 -12.15 -6.28 1.96
C GLY A 68 -13.66 -6.20 1.74
N ILE A 69 -14.10 -6.17 0.48
CA ILE A 69 -15.52 -6.20 0.13
C ILE A 69 -16.20 -7.46 0.70
N GLY A 70 -15.53 -8.62 0.59
CA GLY A 70 -16.03 -9.89 1.15
C GLY A 70 -16.25 -9.86 2.66
N TYR A 71 -15.53 -9.02 3.40
CA TYR A 71 -15.71 -8.77 4.83
C TYR A 71 -16.59 -7.55 5.16
N GLY A 72 -17.24 -6.92 4.16
CA GLY A 72 -18.08 -5.75 4.35
C GLY A 72 -17.31 -4.48 4.71
N MET A 73 -16.03 -4.42 4.38
CA MET A 73 -15.18 -3.25 4.60
C MET A 73 -15.28 -2.26 3.44
N LYS A 74 -14.98 -1.00 3.72
CA LYS A 74 -14.69 -0.02 2.67
C LYS A 74 -13.30 -0.27 2.10
N THR A 75 -13.15 -0.05 0.81
CA THR A 75 -11.92 -0.35 0.10
C THR A 75 -11.53 0.78 -0.84
N GLU A 76 -10.22 0.96 -1.05
CA GLU A 76 -9.66 1.90 -2.01
C GLU A 76 -8.45 1.24 -2.71
N GLN A 77 -8.25 1.52 -3.99
CA GLN A 77 -7.05 1.13 -4.72
C GLN A 77 -6.35 2.38 -5.25
N VAL A 78 -5.03 2.44 -5.12
CA VAL A 78 -4.22 3.59 -5.53
C VAL A 78 -2.97 3.17 -6.30
N ASP A 79 -2.44 4.08 -7.13
CA ASP A 79 -1.07 3.96 -7.65
C ASP A 79 -0.08 4.19 -6.49
N GLY A 80 0.48 3.09 -5.96
CA GLY A 80 1.45 3.12 -4.87
C GLY A 80 2.77 3.82 -5.23
N ASN A 81 3.00 4.07 -6.53
CA ASN A 81 4.13 4.87 -7.01
C ASN A 81 3.77 6.36 -7.21
N ASN A 82 2.60 6.79 -6.76
CA ASN A 82 2.18 8.19 -6.76
C ASN A 82 1.91 8.64 -5.31
N ILE A 83 2.89 9.31 -4.71
CA ILE A 83 2.78 9.72 -3.30
C ILE A 83 1.59 10.66 -3.04
N LEU A 84 1.19 11.48 -4.02
CA LEU A 84 0.06 12.40 -3.88
C LEU A 84 -1.26 11.62 -3.83
N GLU A 85 -1.43 10.59 -4.68
CA GLU A 85 -2.60 9.72 -4.63
C GLU A 85 -2.67 8.93 -3.31
N VAL A 86 -1.54 8.39 -2.85
CA VAL A 86 -1.46 7.69 -1.57
C VAL A 86 -1.83 8.63 -0.42
N TYR A 87 -1.27 9.85 -0.40
CA TYR A 87 -1.57 10.84 0.62
C TYR A 87 -3.07 11.20 0.65
N ASP A 88 -3.66 11.51 -0.51
CA ASP A 88 -5.07 11.89 -0.59
C ASP A 88 -5.99 10.74 -0.21
N CYS A 89 -5.66 9.51 -0.60
CA CYS A 89 -6.39 8.31 -0.19
C CYS A 89 -6.38 8.15 1.34
N ILE A 90 -5.21 8.14 1.96
CA ILE A 90 -5.10 7.95 3.42
C ILE A 90 -5.77 9.11 4.17
N LYS A 91 -5.63 10.34 3.69
CA LYS A 91 -6.34 11.51 4.24
C LYS A 91 -7.87 11.35 4.18
N LYS A 92 -8.41 10.92 3.03
CA LYS A 92 -9.83 10.63 2.84
C LYS A 92 -10.32 9.56 3.81
N VAL A 93 -9.60 8.45 3.90
CA VAL A 93 -9.90 7.35 4.82
C VAL A 93 -9.89 7.83 6.27
N LYS A 94 -8.86 8.57 6.67
CA LYS A 94 -8.75 9.13 8.02
C LYS A 94 -9.90 10.07 8.36
N LEU A 95 -10.32 10.92 7.43
CA LEU A 95 -11.48 11.80 7.60
C LEU A 95 -12.80 11.01 7.72
N SER A 96 -12.93 9.87 7.05
CA SER A 96 -14.08 8.97 7.22
C SER A 96 -14.08 8.37 8.62
N GLN A 97 -12.95 7.83 9.06
CA GLN A 97 -12.82 7.20 10.38
C GLN A 97 -13.00 8.17 11.55
N SER A 98 -12.69 9.46 11.37
CA SER A 98 -12.94 10.47 12.40
C SER A 98 -14.42 10.73 12.65
N LYS A 99 -15.28 10.47 11.66
CA LYS A 99 -16.74 10.58 11.80
C LYS A 99 -17.35 9.32 12.40
N LYS A 100 -16.86 8.16 11.99
CA LYS A 100 -17.31 6.86 12.46
C LYS A 100 -16.15 5.86 12.40
N PRO A 101 -15.79 5.22 13.52
CA PRO A 101 -14.80 4.15 13.51
C PRO A 101 -15.26 3.01 12.59
N GLU A 102 -14.45 2.68 11.60
CA GLU A 102 -14.70 1.60 10.65
C GLU A 102 -13.37 1.16 10.01
N PRO A 103 -13.21 -0.11 9.65
CA PRO A 103 -12.00 -0.57 9.00
C PRO A 103 -12.00 -0.25 7.50
N PHE A 104 -10.80 -0.03 6.96
CA PHE A 104 -10.55 0.13 5.53
C PHE A 104 -9.49 -0.84 5.05
N LEU A 105 -9.64 -1.32 3.82
CA LEU A 105 -8.59 -2.02 3.09
C LEU A 105 -8.15 -1.15 1.90
N VAL A 106 -6.88 -0.80 1.88
CA VAL A 106 -6.26 -0.01 0.80
C VAL A 106 -5.26 -0.91 0.08
N GLU A 107 -5.37 -1.00 -1.23
CA GLU A 107 -4.40 -1.66 -2.09
C GLU A 107 -3.55 -0.61 -2.80
N ALA A 108 -2.25 -0.59 -2.52
CA ALA A 108 -1.28 0.25 -3.20
C ALA A 108 -0.55 -0.58 -4.27
N LEU A 109 -0.85 -0.31 -5.54
CA LEU A 109 -0.19 -0.98 -6.67
C LEU A 109 1.22 -0.42 -6.83
N THR A 110 2.21 -1.28 -6.68
CA THR A 110 3.63 -0.91 -6.75
C THR A 110 4.45 -2.00 -7.43
N PHE A 111 5.76 -1.89 -7.38
CA PHE A 111 6.67 -2.91 -7.89
C PHE A 111 7.98 -2.95 -7.09
N ARG A 112 8.44 -4.14 -6.79
CA ARG A 112 9.74 -4.36 -6.16
C ARG A 112 10.82 -4.48 -7.23
N MET A 113 11.68 -3.46 -7.37
CA MET A 113 12.73 -3.41 -8.39
C MET A 113 13.86 -4.41 -8.16
N ARG A 114 14.12 -4.76 -6.90
CA ARG A 114 15.17 -5.74 -6.49
C ARG A 114 14.57 -7.10 -6.20
N GLY A 115 15.41 -8.10 -5.95
CA GLY A 115 14.98 -9.38 -5.40
C GLY A 115 14.31 -9.20 -4.04
N HIS A 116 13.62 -10.21 -3.58
CA HIS A 116 13.00 -10.20 -2.25
C HIS A 116 14.05 -10.08 -1.15
N GLU A 117 15.16 -10.79 -1.32
CA GLU A 117 16.36 -10.69 -0.50
C GLU A 117 17.54 -10.24 -1.37
N GLU A 118 18.56 -9.69 -0.75
CA GLU A 118 19.79 -9.25 -1.44
C GLU A 118 20.36 -10.39 -2.33
N ALA A 119 20.37 -11.62 -1.83
CA ALA A 119 20.91 -12.80 -2.50
C ALA A 119 19.98 -13.44 -3.55
N SER A 120 18.67 -13.16 -3.54
CA SER A 120 17.70 -13.93 -4.35
C SER A 120 17.69 -13.54 -5.84
N GLY A 121 18.17 -12.37 -6.20
CA GLY A 121 18.13 -11.87 -7.58
C GLY A 121 16.70 -11.69 -8.12
N THR A 122 16.59 -11.53 -9.44
CA THR A 122 15.31 -11.19 -10.11
C THR A 122 15.03 -12.06 -11.34
N LYS A 123 15.64 -13.23 -11.43
CA LYS A 123 15.54 -14.11 -12.61
C LYS A 123 14.11 -14.60 -12.91
N TYR A 124 13.22 -14.55 -11.92
CA TYR A 124 11.82 -14.94 -12.05
C TYR A 124 10.95 -13.87 -12.70
N TYR A 125 11.43 -12.63 -12.83
CA TYR A 125 10.69 -11.59 -13.51
C TYR A 125 10.67 -11.81 -15.03
N PRO A 126 9.52 -11.60 -15.69
CA PRO A 126 9.47 -11.56 -17.16
C PRO A 126 10.43 -10.49 -17.72
N LYS A 127 11.02 -10.80 -18.89
CA LYS A 127 11.90 -9.85 -19.58
C LYS A 127 11.18 -8.50 -19.83
N GLY A 128 11.87 -7.39 -19.55
CA GLY A 128 11.36 -6.04 -19.76
C GLY A 128 10.39 -5.53 -18.67
N LEU A 129 9.99 -6.37 -17.72
CA LEU A 129 9.08 -5.94 -16.65
C LEU A 129 9.72 -4.86 -15.76
N GLN A 130 10.97 -5.06 -15.35
CA GLN A 130 11.70 -4.08 -14.55
C GLN A 130 11.88 -2.74 -15.31
N ASP A 131 12.19 -2.78 -16.61
CA ASP A 131 12.37 -1.57 -17.41
C ASP A 131 11.06 -0.79 -17.55
N LYS A 132 9.93 -1.49 -17.67
CA LYS A 132 8.60 -0.87 -17.64
C LYS A 132 8.34 -0.17 -16.31
N TRP A 133 8.75 -0.75 -15.18
CA TRP A 133 8.51 -0.15 -13.86
C TRP A 133 9.51 0.95 -13.50
N LYS A 134 10.74 0.94 -14.05
CA LYS A 134 11.69 2.06 -13.93
C LYS A 134 11.08 3.38 -14.39
N THR A 135 10.25 3.37 -15.44
CA THR A 135 9.59 4.59 -15.93
C THR A 135 8.53 5.13 -14.95
N LYS A 136 8.20 4.36 -13.93
CA LYS A 136 7.21 4.69 -12.90
C LYS A 136 7.84 4.89 -11.52
N ASP A 137 9.14 5.21 -11.48
CA ASP A 137 9.84 5.47 -10.23
C ASP A 137 9.15 6.59 -9.44
N PRO A 138 8.74 6.33 -8.19
CA PRO A 138 7.98 7.29 -7.39
C PRO A 138 8.79 8.53 -7.01
N ILE A 139 10.10 8.40 -6.87
CA ILE A 139 10.99 9.52 -6.53
C ILE A 139 11.10 10.46 -7.72
N LEU A 140 11.46 9.94 -8.90
CA LEU A 140 11.56 10.72 -10.13
C LEU A 140 10.23 11.38 -10.51
N LYS A 141 9.11 10.68 -10.26
CA LYS A 141 7.78 11.22 -10.51
C LYS A 141 7.50 12.43 -9.61
N LEU A 142 7.79 12.33 -8.31
CA LEU A 142 7.62 13.44 -7.38
C LEU A 142 8.57 14.61 -7.68
N GLU A 143 9.83 14.34 -7.95
CA GLU A 143 10.82 15.38 -8.34
C GLU A 143 10.33 16.14 -9.58
N THR A 144 9.84 15.43 -10.57
CA THR A 144 9.29 16.04 -11.80
C THR A 144 8.12 16.97 -11.48
N GLU A 145 7.20 16.55 -10.61
CA GLU A 145 6.05 17.37 -10.21
C GLU A 145 6.46 18.60 -9.39
N ILE A 146 7.45 18.47 -8.50
CA ILE A 146 8.01 19.58 -7.73
C ILE A 146 8.60 20.63 -8.66
N LEU A 147 9.44 20.20 -9.60
CA LEU A 147 10.09 21.11 -10.56
C LEU A 147 9.07 21.78 -11.49
N LYS A 148 8.13 21.03 -12.02
CA LYS A 148 7.07 21.53 -12.91
C LYS A 148 6.21 22.61 -12.26
N ASN A 149 5.94 22.46 -10.96
CA ASN A 149 5.11 23.40 -10.20
C ASN A 149 5.92 24.50 -9.51
N ASN A 150 7.24 24.59 -9.76
CA ASN A 150 8.14 25.56 -9.13
C ASN A 150 8.03 25.58 -7.60
N ILE A 151 7.85 24.42 -6.98
CA ILE A 151 7.76 24.30 -5.52
C ILE A 151 9.20 24.50 -4.96
N PRO A 152 9.42 25.48 -4.06
CA PRO A 152 10.71 25.68 -3.46
C PRO A 152 11.15 24.45 -2.65
N VAL A 153 12.31 23.88 -2.98
CA VAL A 153 12.94 22.81 -2.20
C VAL A 153 14.35 23.21 -1.81
N SER A 154 14.76 22.85 -0.60
CA SER A 154 16.14 23.04 -0.18
C SER A 154 17.02 21.99 -0.84
N TYR A 155 17.92 22.41 -1.71
CA TYR A 155 18.87 21.51 -2.40
C TYR A 155 19.76 20.71 -1.45
N THR A 156 19.92 21.14 -0.21
CA THR A 156 20.68 20.41 0.81
C THR A 156 20.04 19.10 1.22
N HIS A 157 18.72 18.94 1.07
CA HIS A 157 18.00 17.70 1.37
C HIS A 157 18.00 16.71 0.20
N LEU A 158 18.05 17.18 -1.05
CA LEU A 158 18.07 16.32 -2.23
C LEU A 158 19.43 15.63 -2.43
N ARG A 159 20.54 16.27 -2.02
CA ARG A 159 21.88 15.69 -2.15
C ARG A 159 22.28 14.72 -1.03
N ALA A 160 21.54 14.63 0.06
CA ALA A 160 21.86 13.75 1.18
C ALA A 160 21.72 12.24 0.86
N HIS A 161 21.15 11.90 -0.29
CA HIS A 161 20.94 10.52 -0.75
C HIS A 161 21.86 10.10 -1.92
N GLU A 162 22.82 10.97 -2.33
CA GLU A 162 23.77 10.67 -3.41
C GLU A 162 25.13 10.15 -2.92
N THR A 163 25.29 9.87 -1.62
CA THR A 163 26.54 9.32 -1.05
C THR A 163 26.32 7.91 -0.49
#